data_b8ce608c89fa6e4d4d59662c1af9f1a5
#
_entry.id   b8ce608c89fa6e4d4d59662c1af9f1a5
#
_cell.length_a   1.000
_cell.length_b   1.000
_cell.length_c   1.000
_cell.angle_alpha   90.00
_cell.angle_beta   90.00
_cell.angle_gamma   90.00
#
_symmetry.space_group_name_H-M   'P 1'
#
loop_
_entity.id
_entity.type
_entity.pdbx_description
1 polymer ?
#
loop_
_entity_poly.entity_id
_entity_poly.type
_entity_poly.pdbx_seq_one_letter_code
_entity_poly.pdbx_strand_id
1 'polypeptide(L)'
;MTARRLVLLRHGQTAWNKARRVQGQLDAELDDTGRRQAAEVAPLIAELAPVVLWSSDSVRARDTAAYVAKETGLDPTYDARLREYYLAERQGLTHDEYAALAPEEFAEFRLGDFDVVPGGERAGEVADRMSAALGELLVTLAPGETAVAVSHGAAIRDAVPALLGWQAARRSSLHGLDNCGWVELDQHDAGAPLRLRAYNRVAPR
;
A
#
# COMPACT_ATOMS: atom_id res chain seq x y z
N MET A 1 -19.82 15.15 -14.41
CA MET A 1 -19.96 13.81 -13.79
C MET A 1 -18.92 13.70 -12.71
N THR A 2 -19.28 13.28 -11.50
CA THR A 2 -18.38 13.17 -10.37
C THR A 2 -17.69 11.80 -10.39
N ALA A 3 -16.35 11.79 -10.44
CA ALA A 3 -15.56 10.55 -10.51
C ALA A 3 -15.62 9.78 -9.18
N ARG A 4 -15.65 8.44 -9.24
CA ARG A 4 -15.31 7.60 -8.08
C ARG A 4 -13.82 7.77 -7.79
N ARG A 5 -13.45 7.80 -6.50
CA ARG A 5 -12.07 7.93 -6.10
C ARG A 5 -11.62 6.74 -5.24
N LEU A 6 -10.46 6.21 -5.57
CA LEU A 6 -9.78 5.20 -4.78
C LEU A 6 -8.48 5.81 -4.21
N VAL A 7 -8.35 5.75 -2.89
CA VAL A 7 -7.18 6.24 -2.15
C VAL A 7 -6.44 5.03 -1.57
N LEU A 8 -5.17 4.87 -1.92
CA LEU A 8 -4.31 3.81 -1.42
C LEU A 8 -3.30 4.41 -0.44
N LEU A 9 -3.44 4.13 0.84
CA LEU A 9 -2.61 4.68 1.91
C LEU A 9 -1.59 3.63 2.38
N ARG A 10 -0.29 3.96 2.37
CA ARG A 10 0.72 3.12 3.00
C ARG A 10 0.68 3.30 4.52
N HIS A 11 0.87 2.21 5.27
CA HIS A 11 0.99 2.24 6.74
C HIS A 11 2.10 3.17 7.23
N GLY A 12 2.00 3.62 8.48
CA GLY A 12 3.00 4.42 9.18
C GLY A 12 4.31 3.66 9.46
N GLN A 13 5.35 4.38 9.87
CA GLN A 13 6.66 3.80 10.15
C GLN A 13 6.59 2.74 11.25
N THR A 14 7.33 1.66 11.07
CA THR A 14 7.62 0.66 12.09
C THR A 14 9.08 0.72 12.50
N ALA A 15 9.45 0.16 13.65
CA ALA A 15 10.86 -0.01 14.04
C ALA A 15 11.66 -0.78 12.97
N TRP A 16 11.00 -1.69 12.23
CA TRP A 16 11.61 -2.46 11.15
C TRP A 16 11.91 -1.62 9.91
N ASN A 17 11.05 -0.63 9.58
CA ASN A 17 11.36 0.35 8.52
C ASN A 17 12.64 1.13 8.88
N LYS A 18 12.72 1.62 10.13
CA LYS A 18 13.89 2.36 10.62
C LYS A 18 15.16 1.52 10.62
N ALA A 19 15.06 0.25 11.00
CA ALA A 19 16.18 -0.70 11.02
C ALA A 19 16.51 -1.30 9.64
N ARG A 20 15.80 -0.91 8.58
CA ARG A 20 15.92 -1.52 7.24
C ARG A 20 15.80 -3.04 7.31
N ARG A 21 14.80 -3.54 8.04
CA ARG A 21 14.49 -4.97 8.15
C ARG A 21 13.33 -5.31 7.23
N VAL A 22 13.47 -6.39 6.47
CA VAL A 22 12.45 -6.90 5.54
C VAL A 22 11.24 -7.37 6.34
N GLN A 23 10.10 -6.74 6.16
CA GLN A 23 8.89 -7.08 6.91
C GLN A 23 8.07 -8.18 6.22
N GLY A 24 7.81 -8.02 4.94
CA GLY A 24 6.90 -8.91 4.24
C GLY A 24 5.55 -9.00 4.95
N GLN A 25 5.09 -10.22 5.22
CA GLN A 25 3.83 -10.49 5.93
C GLN A 25 4.01 -10.72 7.43
N LEU A 26 5.24 -10.60 7.97
CA LEU A 26 5.44 -10.61 9.41
C LEU A 26 4.88 -9.35 10.06
N ASP A 27 4.31 -9.50 11.24
CA ASP A 27 3.77 -8.39 12.00
C ASP A 27 4.87 -7.60 12.70
N ALA A 28 4.82 -6.29 12.48
CA ALA A 28 5.61 -5.29 13.18
C ALA A 28 4.67 -4.12 13.51
N GLU A 29 4.70 -3.65 14.75
CA GLU A 29 3.88 -2.54 15.20
C GLU A 29 4.41 -1.20 14.69
N LEU A 30 3.54 -0.19 14.66
CA LEU A 30 3.96 1.20 14.43
C LEU A 30 4.88 1.65 15.57
N ASP A 31 5.98 2.31 15.21
CA ASP A 31 6.78 3.03 16.20
C ASP A 31 6.16 4.41 16.51
N ASP A 32 6.77 5.19 17.41
CA ASP A 32 6.26 6.51 17.79
C ASP A 32 6.19 7.47 16.61
N THR A 33 7.10 7.33 15.64
CA THR A 33 7.08 8.12 14.40
C THR A 33 5.91 7.70 13.53
N GLY A 34 5.68 6.38 13.36
CA GLY A 34 4.55 5.87 12.58
C GLY A 34 3.19 6.25 13.18
N ARG A 35 3.07 6.24 14.51
CA ARG A 35 1.86 6.71 15.21
C ARG A 35 1.60 8.20 14.96
N ARG A 36 2.65 9.05 15.00
CA ARG A 36 2.52 10.47 14.65
C ARG A 36 2.14 10.67 13.18
N GLN A 37 2.81 9.95 12.25
CA GLN A 37 2.48 10.01 10.83
C GLN A 37 1.02 9.62 10.56
N ALA A 38 0.53 8.55 11.20
CA ALA A 38 -0.86 8.12 11.09
C ALA A 38 -1.84 9.17 11.63
N ALA A 39 -1.52 9.81 12.76
CA ALA A 39 -2.31 10.90 13.32
C ALA A 39 -2.32 12.16 12.43
N GLU A 40 -1.20 12.47 11.76
CA GLU A 40 -1.09 13.63 10.87
C GLU A 40 -1.79 13.41 9.52
N VAL A 41 -1.75 12.20 8.98
CA VAL A 41 -2.38 11.89 7.68
C VAL A 41 -3.88 11.67 7.78
N ALA A 42 -4.39 11.17 8.91
CA ALA A 42 -5.80 10.79 9.06
C ALA A 42 -6.80 11.95 8.80
N PRO A 43 -6.59 13.20 9.30
CA PRO A 43 -7.44 14.33 8.96
C PRO A 43 -7.44 14.65 7.46
N LEU A 44 -6.28 14.55 6.79
CA LEU A 44 -6.15 14.81 5.35
C LEU A 44 -6.88 13.76 4.50
N ILE A 45 -6.90 12.51 4.96
CA ILE A 45 -7.71 11.46 4.34
C ILE A 45 -9.20 11.70 4.60
N ALA A 46 -9.58 12.16 5.80
CA ALA A 46 -10.96 12.50 6.13
C ALA A 46 -11.50 13.66 5.27
N GLU A 47 -10.67 14.67 4.91
CA GLU A 47 -11.03 15.75 3.98
C GLU A 47 -11.43 15.25 2.59
N LEU A 48 -11.01 14.05 2.19
CA LEU A 48 -11.44 13.41 0.94
C LEU A 48 -12.85 12.82 1.03
N ALA A 49 -13.51 12.94 2.19
CA ALA A 49 -14.86 12.46 2.50
C ALA A 49 -15.08 10.99 2.09
N PRO A 50 -14.26 10.04 2.55
CA PRO A 50 -14.45 8.64 2.21
C PRO A 50 -15.75 8.10 2.81
N VAL A 51 -16.40 7.19 2.07
CA VAL A 51 -17.62 6.50 2.50
C VAL A 51 -17.34 5.04 2.90
N VAL A 52 -16.15 4.52 2.59
CA VAL A 52 -15.75 3.16 2.93
C VAL A 52 -14.25 3.10 3.18
N LEU A 53 -13.86 2.30 4.19
CA LEU A 53 -12.48 2.08 4.62
C LEU A 53 -12.15 0.59 4.63
N TRP A 54 -11.20 0.19 3.82
CA TRP A 54 -10.61 -1.15 3.86
C TRP A 54 -9.16 -1.07 4.36
N SER A 55 -8.66 -2.17 4.91
CA SER A 55 -7.26 -2.28 5.34
C SER A 55 -6.74 -3.69 5.18
N SER A 56 -5.43 -3.80 4.89
CA SER A 56 -4.71 -5.03 5.18
C SER A 56 -4.91 -5.41 6.65
N ASP A 57 -4.97 -6.70 6.92
CA ASP A 57 -5.13 -7.26 8.26
C ASP A 57 -3.80 -7.32 9.06
N SER A 58 -2.65 -6.93 8.47
CA SER A 58 -1.38 -6.79 9.18
C SER A 58 -1.46 -5.71 10.25
N VAL A 59 -0.87 -5.93 11.42
CA VAL A 59 -0.94 -5.03 12.59
C VAL A 59 -0.65 -3.58 12.23
N ARG A 60 0.46 -3.28 11.54
CA ARG A 60 0.84 -1.91 11.15
C ARG A 60 -0.19 -1.19 10.26
N ALA A 61 -0.87 -1.94 9.38
CA ALA A 61 -1.91 -1.38 8.52
C ALA A 61 -3.21 -1.15 9.32
N ARG A 62 -3.60 -2.10 10.17
CA ARG A 62 -4.73 -1.97 11.08
C ARG A 62 -4.59 -0.77 12.02
N ASP A 63 -3.40 -0.62 12.62
CA ASP A 63 -3.10 0.50 13.51
C ASP A 63 -3.19 1.83 12.77
N THR A 64 -2.68 1.90 11.52
CA THR A 64 -2.81 3.11 10.68
C THR A 64 -4.27 3.38 10.32
N ALA A 65 -5.03 2.34 9.93
CA ALA A 65 -6.44 2.44 9.61
C ALA A 65 -7.29 2.91 10.81
N ALA A 66 -6.91 2.55 12.03
CA ALA A 66 -7.62 2.98 13.24
C ALA A 66 -7.60 4.52 13.42
N TYR A 67 -6.52 5.20 13.03
CA TYR A 67 -6.48 6.68 13.02
C TYR A 67 -7.45 7.25 11.98
N VAL A 68 -7.47 6.68 10.77
CA VAL A 68 -8.42 7.10 9.72
C VAL A 68 -9.86 6.83 10.15
N ALA A 69 -10.13 5.65 10.73
CA ALA A 69 -11.44 5.29 11.28
C ALA A 69 -11.94 6.29 12.32
N LYS A 70 -11.06 6.71 13.22
CA LYS A 70 -11.38 7.72 14.25
C LYS A 70 -11.80 9.07 13.66
N GLU A 71 -11.12 9.53 12.61
CA GLU A 71 -11.41 10.84 11.98
C GLU A 71 -12.64 10.78 11.05
N THR A 72 -12.92 9.62 10.45
CA THR A 72 -14.00 9.47 9.46
C THR A 72 -15.28 8.89 10.06
N GLY A 73 -15.21 8.22 11.21
CA GLY A 73 -16.32 7.46 11.79
C GLY A 73 -16.62 6.14 11.05
N LEU A 74 -15.74 5.70 10.13
CA LEU A 74 -15.92 4.47 9.36
C LEU A 74 -15.31 3.27 10.08
N ASP A 75 -15.99 2.13 10.04
CA ASP A 75 -15.45 0.86 10.52
C ASP A 75 -14.59 0.20 9.43
N PRO A 76 -13.32 -0.16 9.72
CA PRO A 76 -12.44 -0.78 8.73
C PRO A 76 -12.86 -2.22 8.40
N THR A 77 -12.98 -2.55 7.12
CA THR A 77 -13.04 -3.93 6.64
C THR A 77 -11.62 -4.44 6.39
N TYR A 78 -11.26 -5.59 6.97
CA TYR A 78 -9.92 -6.18 6.82
C TYR A 78 -9.89 -7.23 5.72
N ASP A 79 -8.90 -7.14 4.83
CA ASP A 79 -8.72 -8.05 3.70
C ASP A 79 -7.25 -8.45 3.54
N ALA A 80 -6.97 -9.75 3.63
CA ALA A 80 -5.63 -10.29 3.49
C ALA A 80 -5.02 -10.09 2.09
N ARG A 81 -5.87 -9.88 1.06
CA ARG A 81 -5.40 -9.55 -0.30
C ARG A 81 -4.69 -8.18 -0.38
N LEU A 82 -4.83 -7.33 0.65
CA LEU A 82 -4.14 -6.04 0.76
C LEU A 82 -2.79 -6.13 1.49
N ARG A 83 -2.33 -7.32 1.88
CA ARG A 83 -1.02 -7.53 2.54
C ARG A 83 0.15 -7.15 1.63
N GLU A 84 1.31 -6.91 2.27
CA GLU A 84 2.60 -6.80 1.59
C GLU A 84 3.00 -8.14 0.95
N TYR A 85 4.04 -8.13 0.13
CA TYR A 85 4.63 -9.34 -0.41
C TYR A 85 4.93 -10.35 0.68
N TYR A 86 4.63 -11.62 0.41
CA TYR A 86 5.26 -12.71 1.15
C TYR A 86 6.68 -12.89 0.61
N LEU A 87 7.69 -12.76 1.47
CA LEU A 87 9.11 -12.79 1.09
C LEU A 87 9.86 -13.97 1.71
N ALA A 88 9.13 -15.06 1.96
CA ALA A 88 9.66 -16.35 2.43
C ALA A 88 10.68 -16.17 3.58
N GLU A 89 11.83 -16.82 3.49
CA GLU A 89 12.90 -16.78 4.50
C GLU A 89 13.68 -15.44 4.56
N ARG A 90 13.39 -14.51 3.65
CA ARG A 90 14.01 -13.16 3.70
C ARG A 90 13.30 -12.25 4.69
N GLN A 91 12.09 -12.59 5.10
CA GLN A 91 11.34 -11.85 6.13
C GLN A 91 12.09 -11.91 7.47
N GLY A 92 12.22 -10.76 8.13
CA GLY A 92 12.94 -10.62 9.40
C GLY A 92 14.43 -10.32 9.26
N LEU A 93 15.05 -10.50 8.11
CA LEU A 93 16.46 -10.12 7.89
C LEU A 93 16.59 -8.59 7.80
N THR A 94 17.65 -8.04 8.37
CA THR A 94 18.08 -6.68 8.03
C THR A 94 18.68 -6.68 6.62
N HIS A 95 18.78 -5.50 6.00
CA HIS A 95 19.41 -5.39 4.68
C HIS A 95 20.86 -5.87 4.69
N ASP A 96 21.59 -5.65 5.79
CA ASP A 96 22.99 -6.11 5.90
C ASP A 96 23.09 -7.64 6.04
N GLU A 97 22.20 -8.24 6.83
CA GLU A 97 22.09 -9.72 6.94
C GLU A 97 21.68 -10.33 5.59
N TYR A 98 20.72 -9.70 4.88
CA TYR A 98 20.30 -10.17 3.57
C TYR A 98 21.40 -10.05 2.52
N ALA A 99 22.12 -8.91 2.49
CA ALA A 99 23.25 -8.70 1.59
C ALA A 99 24.40 -9.71 1.84
N ALA A 100 24.64 -10.06 3.10
CA ALA A 100 25.65 -11.06 3.45
C ALA A 100 25.23 -12.48 3.05
N LEU A 101 23.92 -12.79 3.15
CA LEU A 101 23.39 -14.11 2.83
C LEU A 101 23.30 -14.36 1.31
N ALA A 102 22.84 -13.38 0.55
CA ALA A 102 22.55 -13.51 -0.89
C ALA A 102 22.83 -12.17 -1.61
N PRO A 103 24.10 -11.80 -1.85
CA PRO A 103 24.48 -10.47 -2.34
C PRO A 103 23.92 -10.12 -3.72
N GLU A 104 23.89 -11.06 -4.66
CA GLU A 104 23.37 -10.84 -6.00
C GLU A 104 21.84 -10.66 -6.00
N GLU A 105 21.12 -11.51 -5.26
CA GLU A 105 19.68 -11.41 -5.07
C GLU A 105 19.31 -10.08 -4.37
N PHE A 106 20.10 -9.69 -3.33
CA PHE A 106 19.87 -8.45 -2.62
C PHE A 106 20.09 -7.21 -3.49
N ALA A 107 21.02 -7.26 -4.44
CA ALA A 107 21.25 -6.15 -5.37
C ALA A 107 19.98 -5.87 -6.21
N GLU A 108 19.35 -6.89 -6.76
CA GLU A 108 18.10 -6.77 -7.52
C GLU A 108 16.90 -6.42 -6.60
N PHE A 109 16.81 -7.06 -5.42
CA PHE A 109 15.81 -6.74 -4.41
C PHE A 109 15.81 -5.24 -4.05
N ARG A 110 16.99 -4.62 -3.90
CA ARG A 110 17.12 -3.19 -3.62
C ARG A 110 16.64 -2.28 -4.76
N LEU A 111 16.67 -2.78 -6.00
CA LEU A 111 16.12 -2.09 -7.16
C LEU A 111 14.58 -2.25 -7.25
N GLY A 112 14.02 -3.06 -6.35
CA GLY A 112 12.58 -3.30 -6.25
C GLY A 112 12.09 -4.50 -7.06
N ASP A 113 13.01 -5.34 -7.53
CA ASP A 113 12.68 -6.64 -8.09
C ASP A 113 12.56 -7.67 -6.96
N PHE A 114 11.34 -7.97 -6.56
CA PHE A 114 11.04 -8.96 -5.52
C PHE A 114 10.85 -10.37 -6.10
N ASP A 115 10.77 -10.51 -7.42
CA ASP A 115 10.65 -11.80 -8.09
C ASP A 115 11.91 -12.66 -7.95
N VAL A 116 13.02 -12.05 -7.53
CA VAL A 116 14.29 -12.75 -7.25
C VAL A 116 14.25 -13.56 -5.96
N VAL A 117 13.28 -13.33 -5.05
CA VAL A 117 13.21 -14.00 -3.74
C VAL A 117 12.69 -15.42 -3.88
N PRO A 118 13.49 -16.45 -3.59
CA PRO A 118 13.05 -17.85 -3.69
C PRO A 118 11.89 -18.15 -2.72
N GLY A 119 10.80 -18.70 -3.25
CA GLY A 119 9.61 -19.03 -2.47
C GLY A 119 8.76 -17.82 -2.04
N GLY A 120 9.14 -16.60 -2.45
CA GLY A 120 8.35 -15.40 -2.27
C GLY A 120 7.24 -15.26 -3.32
N GLU A 121 6.28 -14.36 -3.04
CA GLU A 121 5.28 -13.96 -4.04
C GLU A 121 5.93 -13.23 -5.21
N ARG A 122 5.39 -13.44 -6.40
CA ARG A 122 5.77 -12.71 -7.62
C ARG A 122 4.99 -11.40 -7.73
N ALA A 123 5.59 -10.41 -8.37
CA ALA A 123 4.97 -9.12 -8.60
C ALA A 123 3.61 -9.23 -9.32
N GLY A 124 3.46 -10.19 -10.23
CA GLY A 124 2.18 -10.51 -10.88
C GLY A 124 1.12 -10.97 -9.89
N GLU A 125 1.46 -11.91 -9.00
CA GLU A 125 0.53 -12.46 -8.00
C GLU A 125 0.04 -11.39 -7.04
N VAL A 126 0.96 -10.51 -6.57
CA VAL A 126 0.61 -9.39 -5.69
C VAL A 126 -0.28 -8.38 -6.43
N ALA A 127 0.07 -8.03 -7.67
CA ALA A 127 -0.74 -7.13 -8.49
C ALA A 127 -2.15 -7.68 -8.74
N ASP A 128 -2.27 -8.98 -8.99
CA ASP A 128 -3.55 -9.65 -9.25
C ASP A 128 -4.45 -9.66 -8.01
N ARG A 129 -3.93 -10.09 -6.83
CA ARG A 129 -4.71 -10.11 -5.59
C ARG A 129 -5.12 -8.71 -5.12
N MET A 130 -4.21 -7.73 -5.24
CA MET A 130 -4.50 -6.33 -4.93
C MET A 130 -5.56 -5.76 -5.88
N SER A 131 -5.43 -6.01 -7.20
CA SER A 131 -6.39 -5.53 -8.19
C SER A 131 -7.78 -6.14 -8.00
N ALA A 132 -7.86 -7.42 -7.62
CA ALA A 132 -9.12 -8.07 -7.30
C ALA A 132 -9.82 -7.41 -6.10
N ALA A 133 -9.10 -7.23 -4.98
CA ALA A 133 -9.65 -6.56 -3.79
C ALA A 133 -10.06 -5.11 -4.06
N LEU A 134 -9.20 -4.34 -4.74
CA LEU A 134 -9.45 -2.92 -5.03
C LEU A 134 -10.55 -2.73 -6.09
N GLY A 135 -10.68 -3.68 -7.03
CA GLY A 135 -11.79 -3.72 -7.99
C GLY A 135 -13.13 -3.97 -7.30
N GLU A 136 -13.20 -4.92 -6.36
CA GLU A 136 -14.39 -5.13 -5.53
C GLU A 136 -14.74 -3.89 -4.72
N LEU A 137 -13.75 -3.25 -4.09
CA LEU A 137 -13.96 -2.02 -3.33
C LEU A 137 -14.50 -0.90 -4.23
N LEU A 138 -13.95 -0.73 -5.42
CA LEU A 138 -14.35 0.32 -6.36
C LEU A 138 -15.79 0.17 -6.86
N VAL A 139 -16.28 -1.06 -7.04
CA VAL A 139 -17.68 -1.29 -7.51
C VAL A 139 -18.72 -1.01 -6.43
N THR A 140 -18.33 -0.93 -5.16
CA THR A 140 -19.24 -0.51 -4.07
C THR A 140 -19.56 0.97 -4.11
N LEU A 141 -18.76 1.79 -4.79
CA LEU A 141 -18.88 3.24 -4.79
C LEU A 141 -19.96 3.73 -5.78
N ALA A 142 -20.79 4.66 -5.35
CA ALA A 142 -21.57 5.50 -6.24
C ALA A 142 -20.70 6.58 -6.92
N PRO A 143 -21.17 7.20 -8.03
CA PRO A 143 -20.46 8.33 -8.64
C PRO A 143 -20.24 9.48 -7.65
N GLY A 144 -18.97 9.93 -7.52
CA GLY A 144 -18.57 10.99 -6.60
C GLY A 144 -18.09 10.51 -5.24
N GLU A 145 -18.22 9.23 -4.93
CA GLU A 145 -17.77 8.66 -3.67
C GLU A 145 -16.29 8.31 -3.68
N THR A 146 -15.71 8.30 -2.50
CA THR A 146 -14.29 7.97 -2.23
C THR A 146 -14.20 6.72 -1.36
N ALA A 147 -13.32 5.78 -1.74
CA ALA A 147 -12.89 4.67 -0.91
C ALA A 147 -11.44 4.85 -0.46
N VAL A 148 -11.11 4.37 0.72
CA VAL A 148 -9.74 4.28 1.24
C VAL A 148 -9.36 2.83 1.47
N ALA A 149 -8.15 2.44 1.03
CA ALA A 149 -7.55 1.15 1.34
C ALA A 149 -6.17 1.37 1.97
N VAL A 150 -5.98 0.93 3.20
CA VAL A 150 -4.68 0.98 3.89
C VAL A 150 -3.91 -0.31 3.57
N SER A 151 -2.69 -0.15 3.06
CA SER A 151 -1.87 -1.28 2.59
C SER A 151 -0.38 -0.96 2.77
N HIS A 152 0.50 -1.47 1.89
CA HIS A 152 1.95 -1.49 2.05
C HIS A 152 2.67 -0.91 0.84
N GLY A 153 3.94 -0.56 1.03
CA GLY A 153 4.69 0.21 0.04
C GLY A 153 4.89 -0.51 -1.28
N ALA A 154 5.35 -1.75 -1.28
CA ALA A 154 5.62 -2.50 -2.49
C ALA A 154 4.33 -3.02 -3.13
N ALA A 155 3.38 -3.50 -2.33
CA ALA A 155 2.09 -3.95 -2.83
C ALA A 155 1.32 -2.83 -3.56
N ILE A 156 1.27 -1.60 -3.00
CA ILE A 156 0.66 -0.45 -3.67
C ILE A 156 1.44 -0.08 -4.94
N ARG A 157 2.79 -0.03 -4.88
CA ARG A 157 3.63 0.31 -6.03
C ARG A 157 3.35 -0.58 -7.23
N ASP A 158 3.12 -1.88 -7.00
CA ASP A 158 2.89 -2.83 -8.08
C ASP A 158 1.41 -2.96 -8.48
N ALA A 159 0.47 -2.69 -7.56
CA ALA A 159 -0.96 -2.62 -7.87
C ALA A 159 -1.33 -1.41 -8.75
N VAL A 160 -0.72 -0.24 -8.53
CA VAL A 160 -1.07 0.99 -9.26
C VAL A 160 -0.87 0.84 -10.77
N PRO A 161 0.27 0.38 -11.31
CA PRO A 161 0.41 0.14 -12.74
C PRO A 161 -0.58 -0.89 -13.30
N ALA A 162 -0.88 -1.95 -12.55
CA ALA A 162 -1.85 -2.96 -12.95
C ALA A 162 -3.27 -2.38 -13.08
N LEU A 163 -3.70 -1.61 -12.09
CA LEU A 163 -4.99 -0.90 -12.09
C LEU A 163 -5.10 0.12 -13.23
N LEU A 164 -3.99 0.73 -13.62
CA LEU A 164 -3.92 1.70 -14.73
C LEU A 164 -3.78 1.03 -16.12
N GLY A 165 -3.66 -0.31 -16.17
CA GLY A 165 -3.44 -1.04 -17.41
C GLY A 165 -2.06 -0.78 -18.04
N TRP A 166 -1.06 -0.38 -17.25
CA TRP A 166 0.29 -0.15 -17.75
C TRP A 166 1.01 -1.47 -17.99
N GLN A 167 1.90 -1.47 -18.97
CA GLN A 167 2.75 -2.63 -19.22
C GLN A 167 3.65 -2.91 -18.01
N ALA A 168 3.91 -4.19 -17.74
CA ALA A 168 4.72 -4.65 -16.59
C ALA A 168 6.11 -3.97 -16.52
N ALA A 169 6.74 -3.71 -17.67
CA ALA A 169 8.03 -3.01 -17.74
C ALA A 169 8.02 -1.58 -17.18
N ARG A 170 6.84 -0.97 -16.95
CA ARG A 170 6.73 0.38 -16.37
C ARG A 170 6.58 0.38 -14.85
N ARG A 171 6.52 -0.78 -14.20
CA ARG A 171 6.42 -0.88 -12.73
C ARG A 171 7.62 -0.23 -12.03
N SER A 172 8.82 -0.40 -12.59
CA SER A 172 10.06 0.23 -12.08
C SER A 172 10.10 1.75 -12.23
N SER A 173 9.14 2.36 -12.92
CA SER A 173 9.08 3.82 -13.09
C SER A 173 8.49 4.55 -11.87
N LEU A 174 7.89 3.83 -10.92
CA LEU A 174 7.35 4.41 -9.70
C LEU A 174 8.33 4.22 -8.54
N HIS A 175 8.65 5.30 -7.86
CA HIS A 175 9.37 5.22 -6.59
C HIS A 175 8.52 4.54 -5.50
N GLY A 176 9.17 3.98 -4.47
CA GLY A 176 8.45 3.51 -3.29
C GLY A 176 7.70 4.66 -2.60
N LEU A 177 6.56 4.37 -2.00
CA LEU A 177 5.82 5.36 -1.22
C LEU A 177 6.52 5.60 0.13
N ASP A 178 6.44 6.85 0.63
CA ASP A 178 6.79 7.16 2.02
C ASP A 178 5.79 6.53 3.01
N ASN A 179 6.19 6.34 4.27
CA ASN A 179 5.25 5.91 5.31
C ASN A 179 4.13 6.95 5.46
N CYS A 180 2.89 6.52 5.52
CA CYS A 180 1.69 7.35 5.41
C CYS A 180 1.62 8.20 4.12
N GLY A 181 2.39 7.87 3.09
CA GLY A 181 2.18 8.38 1.74
C GLY A 181 0.98 7.69 1.08
N TRP A 182 0.26 8.43 0.24
CA TRP A 182 -0.90 7.88 -0.44
C TRP A 182 -0.94 8.19 -1.93
N VAL A 183 -1.72 7.36 -2.64
CA VAL A 183 -2.03 7.47 -4.07
C VAL A 183 -3.50 7.77 -4.22
N GLU A 184 -3.87 8.62 -5.17
CA GLU A 184 -5.26 8.88 -5.56
C GLU A 184 -5.48 8.44 -7.00
N LEU A 185 -6.50 7.60 -7.21
CA LEU A 185 -6.96 7.15 -8.53
C LEU A 185 -8.41 7.58 -8.74
N ASP A 186 -8.74 8.09 -9.92
CA ASP A 186 -10.10 8.50 -10.27
C ASP A 186 -10.66 7.61 -11.39
N GLN A 187 -11.94 7.25 -11.28
CA GLN A 187 -12.70 6.59 -12.34
C GLN A 187 -13.94 7.44 -12.68
N HIS A 188 -14.00 7.99 -13.88
CA HIS A 188 -15.10 8.92 -14.28
C HIS A 188 -16.43 8.22 -14.52
N ASP A 189 -16.40 7.05 -15.19
CA ASP A 189 -17.57 6.25 -15.47
C ASP A 189 -17.35 4.80 -15.05
N ALA A 190 -18.43 4.09 -14.71
CA ALA A 190 -18.35 2.68 -14.36
C ALA A 190 -17.73 1.88 -15.53
N GLY A 191 -16.66 1.11 -15.26
CA GLY A 191 -15.94 0.36 -16.27
C GLY A 191 -14.93 1.18 -17.10
N ALA A 192 -14.86 2.51 -16.93
CA ALA A 192 -13.81 3.31 -17.54
C ALA A 192 -12.44 3.01 -16.90
N PRO A 193 -11.33 3.20 -17.63
CA PRO A 193 -9.99 3.07 -17.06
C PRO A 193 -9.79 4.03 -15.89
N LEU A 194 -9.10 3.55 -14.85
CA LEU A 194 -8.62 4.39 -13.77
C LEU A 194 -7.55 5.37 -14.29
N ARG A 195 -7.49 6.56 -13.66
CA ARG A 195 -6.50 7.59 -13.96
C ARG A 195 -5.74 7.94 -12.69
N LEU A 196 -4.44 8.03 -12.77
CA LEU A 196 -3.59 8.50 -11.69
C LEU A 196 -3.80 10.01 -11.49
N ARG A 197 -4.31 10.40 -10.32
CA ARG A 197 -4.49 11.78 -9.92
C ARG A 197 -3.30 12.31 -9.12
N ALA A 198 -2.80 11.50 -8.19
CA ALA A 198 -1.65 11.84 -7.36
C ALA A 198 -0.90 10.58 -6.94
N TYR A 199 0.41 10.70 -6.76
CA TYR A 199 1.28 9.62 -6.31
C TYR A 199 2.19 10.10 -5.18
N ASN A 200 2.28 9.32 -4.11
CA ASN A 200 3.10 9.59 -2.93
C ASN A 200 2.86 10.98 -2.32
N ARG A 201 1.59 11.38 -2.18
CA ARG A 201 1.27 12.55 -1.34
C ARG A 201 1.58 12.23 0.11
N VAL A 202 2.07 13.21 0.84
CA VAL A 202 2.38 13.11 2.27
C VAL A 202 1.80 14.30 3.01
N ALA A 203 1.59 14.16 4.33
CA ALA A 203 1.23 15.30 5.16
C ALA A 203 2.34 16.38 5.08
N PRO A 204 2.01 17.67 5.05
CA PRO A 204 2.99 18.74 5.14
C PRO A 204 3.86 18.59 6.40
N ARG A 205 5.16 18.79 6.27
CA ARG A 205 6.11 18.78 7.39
C ARG A 205 6.14 20.11 8.08
#